data_08fe06cf75cb1c4d5208aa1488701ba9
#
_entry.id   08fe06cf75cb1c4d5208aa1488701ba9
#
_cell.length_a   1.000
_cell.length_b   1.000
_cell.length_c   1.000
_cell.angle_alpha   90.00
_cell.angle_beta   90.00
_cell.angle_gamma   90.00
#
_symmetry.space_group_name_H-M   'P 1'
#
loop_
_entity.id
_entity.type
_entity.pdbx_description
1 polymer ?
#
loop_
_entity_poly.entity_id
_entity_poly.type
_entity_poly.pdbx_seq_one_letter_code
_entity_poly.pdbx_strand_id
1 'polypeptide(L)'
;GPVRGVAPGPVRGMTSGPVRGVTPGLVCGHHHLYSSLARGMPAPPRTPVDFGEILELVWWRLDAALDLEMIRWSAMLGALEAVEAGSTTIVDHHASPSAIDGSLDVIDEACTAVGVRVITCYEVTDRHGRDGAKAGLAENERYIRAHPSQTNYVGAHACLTLSDETLEAVAGLAADLGVGVHIHVAEDVSDIDAGRRLERYADDRWLLAHAVHLDRPLPGTILHNPRSNLNNAVGYARPDRFGNPVRLGTDGIGADMLEEFRLGFVALRAADVTAAPPAAWAWVGQDDRASVTWSYEPMDPWLLAYTPGVRAVDVTV
;
A
#
# COMPACT_ATOMS: atom_id res chain seq x y z
N GLY A 1 55.93 28.86 3.00
CA GLY A 1 55.63 29.24 4.37
C GLY A 1 54.60 28.28 4.98
N PRO A 2 54.70 27.91 6.27
CA PRO A 2 53.79 26.92 6.86
C PRO A 2 52.41 27.51 7.06
N VAL A 3 51.39 26.73 6.66
CA VAL A 3 49.99 27.04 6.91
C VAL A 3 49.73 26.92 8.41
N ARG A 4 49.38 28.02 9.06
CA ARG A 4 48.97 28.02 10.47
C ARG A 4 47.67 27.28 10.62
N GLY A 5 47.68 26.16 11.33
CA GLY A 5 46.49 25.44 11.73
C GLY A 5 45.63 26.31 12.66
N VAL A 6 44.40 26.55 12.29
CA VAL A 6 43.39 27.13 13.17
C VAL A 6 42.95 25.99 14.11
N ALA A 7 43.21 26.15 15.41
CA ALA A 7 42.68 25.23 16.41
C ALA A 7 41.14 25.30 16.41
N PRO A 8 40.43 24.17 16.44
CA PRO A 8 38.99 24.20 16.57
C PRO A 8 38.61 24.81 17.93
N GLY A 9 37.81 25.87 17.88
CA GLY A 9 37.22 26.47 19.08
C GLY A 9 36.32 25.44 19.80
N PRO A 10 36.07 25.60 21.12
CA PRO A 10 35.22 24.66 21.85
C PRO A 10 33.83 24.64 21.25
N VAL A 11 33.43 23.48 20.79
CA VAL A 11 32.04 23.19 20.45
C VAL A 11 31.25 23.34 21.74
N ARG A 12 30.47 24.42 21.89
CA ARG A 12 29.51 24.53 22.99
C ARG A 12 28.62 23.33 22.97
N GLY A 13 28.68 22.49 23.99
CA GLY A 13 27.81 21.38 24.18
C GLY A 13 26.36 21.88 24.23
N MET A 14 25.61 21.58 23.21
CA MET A 14 24.14 21.71 23.24
C MET A 14 23.62 20.60 24.16
N THR A 15 23.31 20.96 25.40
CA THR A 15 22.55 20.12 26.34
C THR A 15 21.05 20.30 26.13
N SER A 16 20.56 20.29 24.90
CA SER A 16 19.16 20.06 24.58
C SER A 16 19.03 18.58 24.30
N GLY A 17 18.06 17.91 24.92
CA GLY A 17 17.68 16.53 24.56
C GLY A 17 17.41 16.42 23.05
N PRO A 18 17.36 15.20 22.51
CA PRO A 18 17.17 15.00 21.07
C PRO A 18 15.92 15.76 20.62
N VAL A 19 16.12 16.66 19.65
CA VAL A 19 15.04 17.40 19.00
C VAL A 19 14.15 16.37 18.31
N ARG A 20 12.84 16.40 18.56
CA ARG A 20 11.88 15.40 18.08
C ARG A 20 10.71 16.11 17.39
N GLY A 21 10.45 15.70 16.14
CA GLY A 21 9.26 16.14 15.42
C GLY A 21 8.05 15.27 15.79
N VAL A 22 6.86 15.84 15.70
CA VAL A 22 5.60 15.11 15.90
C VAL A 22 4.72 15.33 14.68
N THR A 23 4.11 14.25 14.20
CA THR A 23 3.11 14.29 13.11
C THR A 23 1.89 13.46 13.50
N PRO A 24 0.76 13.61 12.80
CA PRO A 24 -0.25 12.56 12.77
C PRO A 24 0.36 11.21 12.36
N GLY A 25 -0.33 10.12 12.68
CA GLY A 25 0.03 8.79 12.20
C GLY A 25 0.04 8.73 10.67
N LEU A 26 0.99 8.00 10.07
CA LEU A 26 1.03 7.84 8.62
C LEU A 26 0.05 6.75 8.16
N VAL A 27 -0.47 6.91 6.93
CA VAL A 27 -1.39 5.96 6.31
C VAL A 27 -0.70 5.30 5.12
N CYS A 28 -0.57 3.97 5.15
CA CYS A 28 -0.22 3.19 3.98
C CYS A 28 -1.49 2.96 3.15
N GLY A 29 -1.58 3.60 1.99
CA GLY A 29 -2.79 3.62 1.16
C GLY A 29 -3.08 2.33 0.39
N HIS A 30 -2.10 1.44 0.27
CA HIS A 30 -2.22 0.12 -0.35
C HIS A 30 -1.13 -0.81 0.16
N HIS A 31 -1.54 -1.96 0.65
CA HIS A 31 -0.65 -2.98 1.21
C HIS A 31 -1.23 -4.38 1.07
N HIS A 32 -0.36 -5.37 1.14
CA HIS A 32 -0.70 -6.79 1.22
C HIS A 32 -0.10 -7.40 2.47
N LEU A 33 -0.83 -7.36 3.59
CA LEU A 33 -0.34 -7.89 4.87
C LEU A 33 0.03 -9.37 4.82
N TYR A 34 -0.60 -10.15 3.94
CA TYR A 34 -0.24 -11.56 3.75
C TYR A 34 1.19 -11.76 3.23
N SER A 35 1.78 -10.74 2.61
CA SER A 35 3.12 -10.80 2.02
C SER A 35 4.27 -10.77 3.05
N SER A 36 4.01 -10.44 4.32
CA SER A 36 5.07 -10.32 5.33
C SER A 36 5.84 -11.64 5.55
N LEU A 37 5.19 -12.78 5.35
CA LEU A 37 5.82 -14.10 5.44
C LEU A 37 6.65 -14.49 4.20
N ALA A 38 6.57 -13.72 3.10
CA ALA A 38 7.38 -13.99 1.90
C ALA A 38 8.89 -14.05 2.18
N ARG A 39 9.35 -13.34 3.22
CA ARG A 39 10.76 -13.36 3.67
C ARG A 39 11.26 -14.73 4.11
N GLY A 40 10.36 -15.61 4.55
CA GLY A 40 10.67 -16.96 4.98
C GLY A 40 10.38 -18.03 3.91
N MET A 41 9.79 -17.66 2.77
CA MET A 41 9.45 -18.64 1.75
C MET A 41 10.69 -19.07 0.94
N PRO A 42 10.71 -20.31 0.41
CA PRO A 42 11.76 -20.75 -0.50
C PRO A 42 11.82 -19.86 -1.75
N ALA A 43 13.04 -19.62 -2.23
CA ALA A 43 13.23 -18.90 -3.48
C ALA A 43 12.41 -19.52 -4.63
N PRO A 44 11.99 -18.72 -5.62
CA PRO A 44 11.33 -19.25 -6.80
C PRO A 44 12.23 -20.25 -7.54
N PRO A 45 11.66 -21.22 -8.28
CA PRO A 45 12.45 -22.26 -8.95
C PRO A 45 13.40 -21.73 -10.02
N ARG A 46 13.14 -20.54 -10.50
CA ARG A 46 13.98 -19.74 -11.43
C ARG A 46 13.71 -18.26 -11.23
N THR A 47 14.61 -17.42 -11.70
CA THR A 47 14.37 -15.96 -11.71
C THR A 47 13.19 -15.65 -12.66
N PRO A 48 12.15 -14.93 -12.20
CA PRO A 48 11.09 -14.43 -13.06
C PRO A 48 11.65 -13.52 -14.17
N VAL A 49 11.10 -13.60 -15.38
CA VAL A 49 11.56 -12.81 -16.53
C VAL A 49 10.59 -11.70 -16.92
N ASP A 50 9.37 -11.71 -16.37
CA ASP A 50 8.34 -10.69 -16.57
C ASP A 50 7.41 -10.64 -15.35
N PHE A 51 6.47 -9.68 -15.38
CA PHE A 51 5.52 -9.46 -14.29
C PHE A 51 4.59 -10.67 -14.06
N GLY A 52 4.12 -11.32 -15.12
CA GLY A 52 3.29 -12.53 -15.01
C GLY A 52 4.00 -13.64 -14.24
N GLU A 53 5.28 -13.87 -14.51
CA GLU A 53 6.09 -14.83 -13.78
C GLU A 53 6.38 -14.42 -12.32
N ILE A 54 6.47 -13.13 -12.03
CA ILE A 54 6.55 -12.66 -10.63
C ILE A 54 5.28 -13.06 -9.89
N LEU A 55 4.11 -12.88 -10.49
CA LEU A 55 2.84 -13.31 -9.90
C LEU A 55 2.81 -14.83 -9.71
N GLU A 56 3.09 -15.61 -10.77
CA GLU A 56 2.99 -17.07 -10.75
C GLU A 56 4.01 -17.75 -9.84
N LEU A 57 5.27 -17.30 -9.89
CA LEU A 57 6.37 -17.97 -9.22
C LEU A 57 6.59 -17.51 -7.77
N VAL A 58 6.01 -16.36 -7.39
CA VAL A 58 6.17 -15.79 -6.05
C VAL A 58 4.81 -15.62 -5.38
N TRP A 59 4.01 -14.65 -5.82
CA TRP A 59 2.84 -14.22 -5.05
C TRP A 59 1.70 -15.24 -5.02
N TRP A 60 1.36 -15.86 -6.15
CA TRP A 60 0.32 -16.91 -6.22
C TRP A 60 0.73 -18.23 -5.58
N ARG A 61 2.02 -18.46 -5.34
CA ARG A 61 2.48 -19.56 -4.52
C ARG A 61 2.35 -19.28 -3.03
N LEU A 62 2.58 -18.04 -2.63
CA LEU A 62 2.41 -17.61 -1.25
C LEU A 62 0.93 -17.64 -0.87
N ASP A 63 0.07 -16.96 -1.64
CA ASP A 63 -1.36 -16.85 -1.32
C ASP A 63 -2.05 -18.23 -1.22
N ALA A 64 -1.69 -19.16 -2.12
CA ALA A 64 -2.21 -20.53 -2.11
C ALA A 64 -1.77 -21.37 -0.91
N ALA A 65 -0.67 -21.01 -0.26
CA ALA A 65 -0.13 -21.74 0.89
C ALA A 65 -0.70 -21.27 2.24
N LEU A 66 -1.36 -20.12 2.27
CA LEU A 66 -1.84 -19.50 3.51
C LEU A 66 -3.02 -20.27 4.11
N ASP A 67 -2.94 -20.49 5.43
CA ASP A 67 -4.07 -20.82 6.30
C ASP A 67 -4.37 -19.65 7.25
N LEU A 68 -5.42 -19.74 8.06
CA LEU A 68 -5.82 -18.66 8.97
C LEU A 68 -4.76 -18.34 10.03
N GLU A 69 -3.96 -19.33 10.46
CA GLU A 69 -2.87 -19.10 11.41
C GLU A 69 -1.72 -18.33 10.75
N MET A 70 -1.33 -18.70 9.55
CA MET A 70 -0.33 -17.98 8.76
C MET A 70 -0.77 -16.56 8.45
N ILE A 71 -2.05 -16.35 8.10
CA ILE A 71 -2.63 -15.02 7.87
C ILE A 71 -2.50 -14.16 9.13
N ARG A 72 -2.86 -14.69 10.32
CA ARG A 72 -2.72 -14.00 11.60
C ARG A 72 -1.28 -13.54 11.84
N TRP A 73 -0.32 -14.44 11.72
CA TRP A 73 1.08 -14.11 11.98
C TRP A 73 1.66 -13.16 10.94
N SER A 74 1.28 -13.29 9.67
CA SER A 74 1.68 -12.35 8.62
C SER A 74 1.14 -10.96 8.90
N ALA A 75 -0.14 -10.83 9.25
CA ALA A 75 -0.76 -9.55 9.57
C ALA A 75 -0.14 -8.90 10.82
N MET A 76 0.12 -9.69 11.87
CA MET A 76 0.81 -9.18 13.08
C MET A 76 2.21 -8.66 12.77
N LEU A 77 2.99 -9.40 11.99
CA LEU A 77 4.34 -9.01 11.60
C LEU A 77 4.30 -7.72 10.77
N GLY A 78 3.44 -7.65 9.75
CA GLY A 78 3.29 -6.45 8.92
C GLY A 78 2.81 -5.24 9.72
N ALA A 79 1.88 -5.44 10.66
CA ALA A 79 1.42 -4.37 11.55
C ALA A 79 2.53 -3.85 12.49
N LEU A 80 3.36 -4.74 13.04
CA LEU A 80 4.52 -4.35 13.86
C LEU A 80 5.51 -3.50 13.06
N GLU A 81 5.85 -3.92 11.84
CA GLU A 81 6.73 -3.17 10.95
C GLU A 81 6.15 -1.80 10.56
N ALA A 82 4.83 -1.75 10.36
CA ALA A 82 4.13 -0.49 10.09
C ALA A 82 4.26 0.49 11.26
N VAL A 83 4.02 0.05 12.49
CA VAL A 83 4.18 0.89 13.70
C VAL A 83 5.62 1.35 13.86
N GLU A 84 6.60 0.46 13.68
CA GLU A 84 8.03 0.81 13.74
C GLU A 84 8.41 1.88 12.70
N ALA A 85 7.73 1.90 11.56
CA ALA A 85 7.89 2.90 10.51
C ALA A 85 7.00 4.14 10.68
N GLY A 86 6.16 4.21 11.73
CA GLY A 86 5.25 5.33 11.99
C GLY A 86 3.94 5.26 11.20
N SER A 87 3.64 4.15 10.55
CA SER A 87 2.37 3.91 9.87
C SER A 87 1.36 3.33 10.88
N THR A 88 0.28 4.05 11.13
CA THR A 88 -0.75 3.68 12.12
C THR A 88 -2.04 3.20 11.49
N THR A 89 -2.17 3.36 10.17
CA THR A 89 -3.31 2.89 9.38
C THR A 89 -2.80 2.23 8.11
N ILE A 90 -3.35 1.06 7.79
CA ILE A 90 -3.06 0.29 6.58
C ILE A 90 -4.35 0.06 5.81
N VAL A 91 -4.33 0.32 4.50
CA VAL A 91 -5.37 -0.12 3.57
C VAL A 91 -4.87 -1.41 2.92
N ASP A 92 -5.37 -2.54 3.42
CA ASP A 92 -4.93 -3.88 3.06
C ASP A 92 -5.76 -4.47 1.92
N HIS A 93 -5.12 -5.27 1.09
CA HIS A 93 -5.74 -6.00 -0.01
C HIS A 93 -5.32 -7.47 0.10
N HIS A 94 -6.23 -8.36 0.53
CA HIS A 94 -5.91 -9.69 0.99
C HIS A 94 -6.25 -10.78 -0.02
N ALA A 95 -5.35 -11.76 -0.17
CA ALA A 95 -5.55 -12.97 -0.96
C ALA A 95 -5.14 -14.22 -0.16
N SER A 96 -6.03 -15.21 -0.09
CA SER A 96 -5.79 -16.53 0.54
C SER A 96 -6.79 -17.56 0.01
N PRO A 97 -6.61 -18.08 -1.21
CA PRO A 97 -7.62 -18.96 -1.85
C PRO A 97 -7.89 -20.24 -1.07
N SER A 98 -6.96 -20.69 -0.21
CA SER A 98 -7.12 -21.88 0.63
C SER A 98 -7.81 -21.59 1.97
N ALA A 99 -8.00 -20.30 2.34
CA ALA A 99 -8.57 -19.88 3.63
C ALA A 99 -9.31 -18.54 3.48
N ILE A 100 -10.40 -18.52 2.70
CA ILE A 100 -11.15 -17.31 2.38
C ILE A 100 -12.03 -16.88 3.56
N ASP A 101 -12.91 -17.78 4.01
CA ASP A 101 -13.91 -17.50 5.04
C ASP A 101 -13.28 -17.15 6.38
N GLY A 102 -13.61 -15.98 6.92
CA GLY A 102 -13.07 -15.44 8.17
C GLY A 102 -11.66 -14.84 8.08
N SER A 103 -11.03 -14.82 6.90
CA SER A 103 -9.68 -14.26 6.73
C SER A 103 -9.60 -12.79 7.09
N LEU A 104 -10.61 -11.99 6.76
CA LEU A 104 -10.64 -10.55 7.04
C LEU A 104 -10.77 -10.24 8.54
N ASP A 105 -11.53 -11.05 9.30
CA ASP A 105 -11.59 -10.90 10.76
C ASP A 105 -10.22 -11.20 11.40
N VAL A 106 -9.54 -12.25 10.92
CA VAL A 106 -8.21 -12.63 11.43
C VAL A 106 -7.20 -11.49 11.23
N ILE A 107 -7.28 -10.79 10.09
CA ILE A 107 -6.42 -9.63 9.81
C ILE A 107 -6.76 -8.47 10.72
N ASP A 108 -8.05 -8.14 10.86
CA ASP A 108 -8.51 -7.04 11.72
C ASP A 108 -8.13 -7.26 13.19
N GLU A 109 -8.37 -8.47 13.72
CA GLU A 109 -7.96 -8.85 15.07
C GLU A 109 -6.45 -8.76 15.27
N ALA A 110 -5.65 -9.24 14.29
CA ALA A 110 -4.19 -9.23 14.37
C ALA A 110 -3.63 -7.79 14.38
N CYS A 111 -4.14 -6.93 13.50
CA CYS A 111 -3.76 -5.51 13.45
C CYS A 111 -4.20 -4.76 14.71
N THR A 112 -5.42 -4.98 15.18
CA THR A 112 -5.95 -4.39 16.42
C THR A 112 -5.11 -4.80 17.63
N ALA A 113 -4.66 -6.06 17.71
CA ALA A 113 -3.81 -6.53 18.81
C ALA A 113 -2.44 -5.81 18.86
N VAL A 114 -1.94 -5.34 17.74
CA VAL A 114 -0.70 -4.54 17.62
C VAL A 114 -0.97 -3.05 17.86
N GLY A 115 -2.22 -2.58 17.65
CA GLY A 115 -2.61 -1.18 17.73
C GLY A 115 -2.63 -0.46 16.37
N VAL A 116 -2.56 -1.19 15.25
CA VAL A 116 -2.70 -0.63 13.89
C VAL A 116 -4.15 -0.72 13.46
N ARG A 117 -4.67 0.37 12.91
CA ARG A 117 -5.96 0.33 12.24
C ARG A 117 -5.81 -0.24 10.83
N VAL A 118 -6.61 -1.23 10.51
CA VAL A 118 -6.65 -1.80 9.16
C VAL A 118 -7.98 -1.50 8.48
N ILE A 119 -7.94 -1.27 7.19
CA ILE A 119 -9.07 -1.23 6.26
C ILE A 119 -8.80 -2.35 5.27
N THR A 120 -9.41 -3.51 5.46
CA THR A 120 -9.11 -4.71 4.69
C THR A 120 -10.24 -5.09 3.76
N CYS A 121 -9.90 -5.76 2.65
CA CYS A 121 -10.83 -6.36 1.71
C CYS A 121 -10.24 -7.64 1.14
N TYR A 122 -11.12 -8.57 0.69
CA TYR A 122 -10.69 -9.81 0.05
C TYR A 122 -10.59 -9.63 -1.46
N GLU A 123 -9.50 -10.05 -2.05
CA GLU A 123 -9.16 -10.00 -3.47
C GLU A 123 -9.99 -11.01 -4.28
N VAL A 124 -11.14 -10.59 -4.80
CA VAL A 124 -11.94 -11.42 -5.71
C VAL A 124 -11.20 -11.64 -7.02
N THR A 125 -11.12 -12.91 -7.46
CA THR A 125 -10.43 -13.28 -8.70
C THR A 125 -11.03 -14.56 -9.30
N ASP A 126 -10.98 -14.68 -10.63
CA ASP A 126 -11.40 -15.91 -11.34
C ASP A 126 -10.30 -16.96 -11.45
N ARG A 127 -9.09 -16.70 -10.91
CA ARG A 127 -7.95 -17.65 -10.93
C ARG A 127 -8.31 -19.02 -10.32
N HIS A 128 -9.22 -19.04 -9.37
CA HIS A 128 -9.68 -20.23 -8.66
C HIS A 128 -11.08 -20.68 -9.09
N GLY A 129 -11.51 -20.26 -10.28
CA GLY A 129 -12.81 -20.57 -10.85
C GLY A 129 -13.97 -19.81 -10.20
N ARG A 130 -15.19 -20.10 -10.67
CA ARG A 130 -16.41 -19.41 -10.22
C ARG A 130 -16.71 -19.55 -8.72
N ASP A 131 -16.39 -20.69 -8.14
CA ASP A 131 -16.64 -20.93 -6.71
C ASP A 131 -15.71 -20.11 -5.84
N GLY A 132 -14.42 -19.96 -6.24
CA GLY A 132 -13.47 -19.06 -5.59
C GLY A 132 -13.89 -17.60 -5.66
N ALA A 133 -14.32 -17.13 -6.84
CA ALA A 133 -14.83 -15.77 -7.01
C ALA A 133 -16.07 -15.50 -6.12
N LYS A 134 -17.03 -16.44 -6.08
CA LYS A 134 -18.22 -16.34 -5.21
C LYS A 134 -17.86 -16.33 -3.73
N ALA A 135 -16.91 -17.16 -3.30
CA ALA A 135 -16.45 -17.19 -1.92
C ALA A 135 -15.77 -15.85 -1.52
N GLY A 136 -14.98 -15.27 -2.41
CA GLY A 136 -14.36 -13.95 -2.18
C GLY A 136 -15.40 -12.82 -2.09
N LEU A 137 -16.42 -12.82 -2.94
CA LEU A 137 -17.54 -11.88 -2.84
C LEU A 137 -18.30 -12.05 -1.52
N ALA A 138 -18.58 -13.30 -1.11
CA ALA A 138 -19.27 -13.59 0.13
C ALA A 138 -18.48 -13.14 1.37
N GLU A 139 -17.16 -13.30 1.38
CA GLU A 139 -16.29 -12.84 2.46
C GLU A 139 -16.27 -11.30 2.59
N ASN A 140 -16.14 -10.58 1.46
CA ASN A 140 -16.29 -9.13 1.44
C ASN A 140 -17.65 -8.69 2.00
N GLU A 141 -18.73 -9.27 1.51
CA GLU A 141 -20.09 -8.95 1.96
C GLU A 141 -20.26 -9.22 3.46
N ARG A 142 -19.84 -10.39 3.93
CA ARG A 142 -19.91 -10.81 5.33
C ARG A 142 -19.19 -9.82 6.24
N TYR A 143 -17.92 -9.50 5.91
CA TYR A 143 -17.09 -8.62 6.70
C TYR A 143 -17.65 -7.19 6.73
N ILE A 144 -18.01 -6.63 5.58
CA ILE A 144 -18.57 -5.26 5.49
C ILE A 144 -19.85 -5.14 6.30
N ARG A 145 -20.77 -6.13 6.23
CA ARG A 145 -22.02 -6.12 7.02
C ARG A 145 -21.79 -6.29 8.51
N ALA A 146 -20.73 -6.98 8.93
CA ALA A 146 -20.34 -7.11 10.33
C ALA A 146 -19.72 -5.83 10.88
N HIS A 147 -19.10 -4.99 10.04
CA HIS A 147 -18.37 -3.78 10.43
C HIS A 147 -18.89 -2.50 9.76
N PRO A 148 -20.20 -2.16 9.90
CA PRO A 148 -20.83 -1.07 9.14
C PRO A 148 -20.34 0.34 9.54
N SER A 149 -19.65 0.48 10.68
CA SER A 149 -19.10 1.76 11.15
C SER A 149 -17.67 2.01 10.67
N GLN A 150 -17.03 1.02 10.05
CA GLN A 150 -15.69 1.15 9.49
C GLN A 150 -15.74 1.66 8.05
N THR A 151 -14.61 2.21 7.58
CA THR A 151 -14.39 2.41 6.14
C THR A 151 -14.16 1.04 5.52
N ASN A 152 -14.91 0.70 4.48
CA ASN A 152 -14.86 -0.60 3.85
C ASN A 152 -14.79 -0.48 2.32
N TYR A 153 -14.27 -1.50 1.68
CA TYR A 153 -14.21 -1.67 0.22
C TYR A 153 -14.52 -3.11 -0.15
N VAL A 154 -15.07 -3.33 -1.33
CA VAL A 154 -15.04 -4.65 -1.96
C VAL A 154 -13.71 -4.81 -2.68
N GLY A 155 -12.96 -5.85 -2.38
CA GLY A 155 -11.67 -6.14 -3.03
C GLY A 155 -11.86 -6.86 -4.37
N ALA A 156 -11.05 -6.49 -5.34
CA ALA A 156 -10.95 -7.19 -6.63
C ALA A 156 -9.49 -7.22 -7.09
N HIS A 157 -9.02 -8.33 -7.66
CA HIS A 157 -7.62 -8.44 -8.05
C HIS A 157 -7.27 -7.41 -9.13
N ALA A 158 -7.48 -7.73 -10.39
CA ALA A 158 -7.18 -6.88 -11.53
C ALA A 158 -8.01 -7.30 -12.73
N CYS A 159 -8.22 -6.42 -13.70
CA CYS A 159 -9.00 -6.76 -14.89
C CYS A 159 -8.43 -7.97 -15.65
N LEU A 160 -7.12 -8.17 -15.63
CA LEU A 160 -6.48 -9.31 -16.30
C LEU A 160 -6.91 -10.69 -15.74
N THR A 161 -7.38 -10.75 -14.48
CA THR A 161 -7.80 -12.00 -13.82
C THR A 161 -9.30 -12.07 -13.53
N LEU A 162 -10.06 -11.10 -14.02
CA LEU A 162 -11.51 -11.01 -13.83
C LEU A 162 -12.24 -11.13 -15.18
N SER A 163 -13.24 -11.99 -15.24
CA SER A 163 -14.24 -11.96 -16.28
C SER A 163 -15.13 -10.71 -16.16
N ASP A 164 -15.83 -10.35 -17.24
CA ASP A 164 -16.78 -9.23 -17.18
C ASP A 164 -17.95 -9.54 -16.23
N GLU A 165 -18.35 -10.82 -16.12
CA GLU A 165 -19.39 -11.29 -15.19
C GLU A 165 -18.95 -11.06 -13.73
N THR A 166 -17.72 -11.43 -13.37
CA THR A 166 -17.20 -11.24 -12.00
C THR A 166 -16.96 -9.77 -11.70
N LEU A 167 -16.48 -8.99 -12.66
CA LEU A 167 -16.30 -7.54 -12.49
C LEU A 167 -17.64 -6.83 -12.25
N GLU A 168 -18.69 -7.21 -12.99
CA GLU A 168 -20.05 -6.69 -12.78
C GLU A 168 -20.58 -7.07 -11.39
N ALA A 169 -20.32 -8.30 -10.92
CA ALA A 169 -20.74 -8.75 -9.59
C ALA A 169 -20.02 -7.98 -8.48
N VAL A 170 -18.70 -7.70 -8.62
CA VAL A 170 -17.92 -6.87 -7.69
C VAL A 170 -18.50 -5.45 -7.62
N ALA A 171 -18.70 -4.81 -8.77
CA ALA A 171 -19.24 -3.46 -8.83
C ALA A 171 -20.70 -3.39 -8.29
N GLY A 172 -21.52 -4.40 -8.59
CA GLY A 172 -22.87 -4.52 -8.07
C GLY A 172 -22.90 -4.65 -6.54
N LEU A 173 -22.07 -5.53 -5.98
CA LEU A 173 -21.95 -5.70 -4.52
C LEU A 173 -21.51 -4.41 -3.84
N ALA A 174 -20.50 -3.72 -4.39
CA ALA A 174 -20.04 -2.45 -3.85
C ALA A 174 -21.14 -1.38 -3.86
N ALA A 175 -21.90 -1.29 -4.95
CA ALA A 175 -23.04 -0.37 -5.07
C ALA A 175 -24.16 -0.71 -4.07
N ASP A 176 -24.52 -1.98 -3.91
CA ASP A 176 -25.55 -2.45 -2.97
C ASP A 176 -25.18 -2.19 -1.51
N LEU A 177 -23.89 -2.28 -1.17
CA LEU A 177 -23.37 -1.99 0.16
C LEU A 177 -23.05 -0.49 0.39
N GLY A 178 -23.08 0.32 -0.68
CA GLY A 178 -22.77 1.76 -0.60
C GLY A 178 -21.29 2.06 -0.38
N VAL A 179 -20.38 1.12 -0.72
CA VAL A 179 -18.91 1.25 -0.57
C VAL A 179 -18.22 1.38 -1.93
N GLY A 180 -16.91 1.63 -1.93
CA GLY A 180 -16.08 1.60 -3.13
C GLY A 180 -15.49 0.22 -3.41
N VAL A 181 -14.72 0.12 -4.49
CA VAL A 181 -13.91 -1.05 -4.83
C VAL A 181 -12.44 -0.72 -4.69
N HIS A 182 -11.65 -1.65 -4.17
CA HIS A 182 -10.20 -1.59 -4.15
C HIS A 182 -9.65 -2.61 -5.15
N ILE A 183 -8.95 -2.16 -6.18
CA ILE A 183 -8.54 -2.98 -7.33
C ILE A 183 -7.18 -2.53 -7.88
N HIS A 184 -6.34 -3.48 -8.34
CA HIS A 184 -5.15 -3.17 -9.14
C HIS A 184 -5.59 -2.79 -10.57
N VAL A 185 -5.01 -1.73 -11.11
CA VAL A 185 -5.45 -1.17 -12.40
C VAL A 185 -4.24 -0.91 -13.28
N ALA A 186 -4.17 -1.60 -14.39
CA ALA A 186 -3.16 -1.38 -15.42
C ALA A 186 -1.74 -1.27 -14.82
N GLU A 187 -1.38 -2.18 -13.89
CA GLU A 187 -0.06 -2.23 -13.29
C GLU A 187 0.98 -2.60 -14.35
N ASP A 188 0.71 -3.60 -15.16
CA ASP A 188 1.53 -4.04 -16.27
C ASP A 188 0.78 -3.91 -17.61
N VAL A 189 1.50 -3.99 -18.72
CA VAL A 189 0.94 -3.93 -20.08
C VAL A 189 -0.06 -5.05 -20.36
N SER A 190 0.00 -6.16 -19.63
CA SER A 190 -0.98 -7.25 -19.72
C SER A 190 -2.38 -6.85 -19.27
N ASP A 191 -2.51 -5.77 -18.47
CA ASP A 191 -3.79 -5.21 -18.00
C ASP A 191 -4.14 -3.86 -18.68
N ILE A 192 -3.61 -3.60 -19.86
CA ILE A 192 -3.78 -2.30 -20.56
C ILE A 192 -5.22 -1.93 -20.86
N ASP A 193 -6.10 -2.93 -20.96
CA ASP A 193 -7.54 -2.74 -21.21
C ASP A 193 -8.34 -2.31 -19.95
N ALA A 194 -7.71 -2.28 -18.77
CA ALA A 194 -8.39 -1.99 -17.50
C ALA A 194 -9.18 -0.69 -17.55
N GLY A 195 -8.60 0.39 -18.10
CA GLY A 195 -9.28 1.69 -18.22
C GLY A 195 -10.62 1.58 -18.93
N ARG A 196 -10.67 0.88 -20.07
CA ARG A 196 -11.89 0.67 -20.87
C ARG A 196 -12.91 -0.21 -20.15
N ARG A 197 -12.46 -1.26 -19.46
CA ARG A 197 -13.34 -2.20 -18.76
C ARG A 197 -13.97 -1.60 -17.51
N LEU A 198 -13.23 -0.72 -16.80
CA LEU A 198 -13.67 -0.10 -15.55
C LEU A 198 -14.50 1.18 -15.74
N GLU A 199 -14.40 1.83 -16.91
CA GLU A 199 -15.01 3.15 -17.18
C GLU A 199 -16.51 3.23 -16.84
N ARG A 200 -17.26 2.14 -16.98
CA ARG A 200 -18.69 2.08 -16.70
C ARG A 200 -19.06 1.80 -15.23
N TYR A 201 -18.08 1.42 -14.40
CA TYR A 201 -18.30 1.01 -13.01
C TYR A 201 -17.66 1.95 -11.99
N ALA A 202 -16.45 2.43 -12.29
CA ALA A 202 -15.66 3.21 -11.35
C ALA A 202 -16.37 4.52 -10.96
N ASP A 203 -16.31 4.85 -9.68
CA ASP A 203 -16.76 6.14 -9.12
C ASP A 203 -15.71 6.71 -8.15
N ASP A 204 -15.99 7.89 -7.58
CA ASP A 204 -15.06 8.61 -6.71
C ASP A 204 -14.68 7.86 -5.42
N ARG A 205 -15.41 6.80 -5.06
CA ARG A 205 -15.13 5.95 -3.88
C ARG A 205 -14.10 4.87 -4.17
N TRP A 206 -13.76 4.62 -5.44
CA TRP A 206 -12.87 3.55 -5.84
C TRP A 206 -11.41 3.86 -5.49
N LEU A 207 -10.66 2.82 -5.13
CA LEU A 207 -9.22 2.81 -4.93
C LEU A 207 -8.55 2.07 -6.09
N LEU A 208 -7.76 2.80 -6.87
CA LEU A 208 -7.15 2.36 -8.12
C LEU A 208 -5.64 2.18 -7.88
N ALA A 209 -5.22 0.96 -7.52
CA ALA A 209 -3.80 0.70 -7.23
C ALA A 209 -2.96 0.70 -8.52
N HIS A 210 -1.74 1.22 -8.44
CA HIS A 210 -0.73 1.35 -9.47
C HIS A 210 -1.04 2.34 -10.59
N ALA A 211 -2.01 2.06 -11.46
CA ALA A 211 -2.37 2.89 -12.63
C ALA A 211 -1.18 3.22 -13.56
N VAL A 212 -0.15 2.33 -13.68
CA VAL A 212 1.08 2.59 -14.44
C VAL A 212 0.77 2.78 -15.92
N HIS A 213 0.03 1.86 -16.52
CA HIS A 213 -0.33 1.84 -17.94
C HIS A 213 -1.76 2.30 -18.22
N LEU A 214 -2.42 2.93 -17.22
CA LEU A 214 -3.77 3.46 -17.41
C LEU A 214 -3.76 4.50 -18.54
N ASP A 215 -4.58 4.30 -19.57
CA ASP A 215 -4.58 5.09 -20.81
C ASP A 215 -5.60 6.27 -20.80
N ARG A 216 -6.49 6.31 -19.80
CA ARG A 216 -7.57 7.29 -19.66
C ARG A 216 -7.88 7.61 -18.21
N PRO A 217 -8.46 8.78 -17.89
CA PRO A 217 -8.90 9.06 -16.53
C PRO A 217 -10.06 8.13 -16.13
N LEU A 218 -9.99 7.63 -14.90
CA LEU A 218 -11.09 6.98 -14.20
C LEU A 218 -11.38 7.76 -12.92
N PRO A 219 -12.64 7.88 -12.48
CA PRO A 219 -12.90 8.45 -11.15
C PRO A 219 -12.34 7.54 -10.05
N GLY A 220 -12.01 8.14 -8.89
CA GLY A 220 -11.43 7.44 -7.75
C GLY A 220 -10.06 7.96 -7.32
N THR A 221 -9.48 7.34 -6.30
CA THR A 221 -8.16 7.67 -5.76
C THR A 221 -7.10 6.75 -6.33
N ILE A 222 -6.03 7.29 -6.91
CA ILE A 222 -4.87 6.51 -7.36
C ILE A 222 -4.00 6.18 -6.15
N LEU A 223 -3.71 4.88 -5.96
CA LEU A 223 -2.79 4.38 -4.96
C LEU A 223 -1.44 4.12 -5.63
N HIS A 224 -0.48 5.02 -5.39
CA HIS A 224 0.82 4.97 -6.02
C HIS A 224 1.82 4.20 -5.17
N ASN A 225 2.42 3.16 -5.75
CA ASN A 225 3.34 2.24 -5.08
C ASN A 225 4.72 2.31 -5.74
N PRO A 226 5.50 3.39 -5.55
CA PRO A 226 6.70 3.65 -6.35
C PRO A 226 7.76 2.58 -6.22
N ARG A 227 8.01 2.05 -5.02
CA ARG A 227 8.99 0.99 -4.79
C ARG A 227 8.59 -0.29 -5.51
N SER A 228 7.34 -0.72 -5.36
CA SER A 228 6.83 -1.93 -6.00
C SER A 228 6.87 -1.83 -7.51
N ASN A 229 6.36 -0.74 -8.09
CA ASN A 229 6.35 -0.53 -9.54
C ASN A 229 7.77 -0.60 -10.14
N LEU A 230 8.76 0.01 -9.46
CA LEU A 230 10.15 -0.02 -9.91
C LEU A 230 10.79 -1.40 -9.71
N ASN A 231 10.51 -2.07 -8.58
CA ASN A 231 11.03 -3.42 -8.29
C ASN A 231 10.50 -4.46 -9.27
N ASN A 232 9.22 -4.35 -9.65
CA ASN A 232 8.57 -5.25 -10.62
C ASN A 232 8.88 -4.87 -12.08
N ALA A 233 9.66 -3.80 -12.30
CA ALA A 233 10.02 -3.28 -13.61
C ALA A 233 8.83 -2.93 -14.52
N VAL A 234 7.66 -2.62 -13.94
CA VAL A 234 6.44 -2.27 -14.69
C VAL A 234 6.42 -0.81 -15.13
N GLY A 235 7.25 0.05 -14.54
CA GLY A 235 7.42 1.45 -14.95
C GLY A 235 7.01 2.47 -13.89
N TYR A 236 6.91 3.74 -14.31
CA TYR A 236 6.51 4.86 -13.45
C TYR A 236 5.09 5.34 -13.80
N ALA A 237 4.20 5.31 -12.82
CA ALA A 237 2.77 5.56 -13.00
C ALA A 237 2.42 7.00 -13.43
N ARG A 238 3.25 8.03 -13.12
CA ARG A 238 2.85 9.43 -13.27
C ARG A 238 1.46 9.68 -12.65
N PRO A 239 1.28 9.45 -11.34
CA PRO A 239 -0.05 9.39 -10.71
C PRO A 239 -0.82 10.71 -10.77
N ASP A 240 -0.12 11.82 -10.97
CA ASP A 240 -0.65 13.18 -11.09
C ASP A 240 -1.26 13.52 -12.47
N ARG A 241 -1.06 12.65 -13.48
CA ARG A 241 -1.38 12.97 -14.88
C ARG A 241 -2.87 13.16 -15.19
N PHE A 242 -3.75 12.57 -14.39
CA PHE A 242 -5.21 12.64 -14.59
C PHE A 242 -5.93 13.55 -13.61
N GLY A 243 -5.21 14.15 -12.64
CA GLY A 243 -5.80 15.03 -11.63
C GLY A 243 -6.58 14.33 -10.52
N ASN A 244 -6.49 13.01 -10.42
CA ASN A 244 -7.07 12.24 -9.33
C ASN A 244 -6.45 12.61 -7.98
N PRO A 245 -7.17 12.43 -6.86
CA PRO A 245 -6.51 12.28 -5.57
C PRO A 245 -5.48 11.14 -5.63
N VAL A 246 -4.31 11.35 -5.00
CA VAL A 246 -3.24 10.35 -4.95
C VAL A 246 -2.94 10.01 -3.50
N ARG A 247 -2.66 8.74 -3.22
CA ARG A 247 -2.12 8.26 -1.94
C ARG A 247 -0.96 7.32 -2.21
N LEU A 248 0.09 7.40 -1.38
CA LEU A 248 1.17 6.43 -1.41
C LEU A 248 0.76 5.14 -0.73
N GLY A 249 1.23 4.04 -1.28
CA GLY A 249 1.16 2.70 -0.69
C GLY A 249 2.48 1.97 -0.87
N THR A 250 2.69 0.92 -0.11
CA THR A 250 3.92 0.10 -0.18
C THR A 250 3.74 -1.14 -1.04
N ASP A 251 2.49 -1.52 -1.33
CA ASP A 251 2.19 -2.81 -1.94
C ASP A 251 2.70 -3.98 -1.06
N GLY A 252 3.23 -5.06 -1.61
CA GLY A 252 3.76 -6.15 -0.79
C GLY A 252 5.04 -5.76 -0.04
N ILE A 253 5.17 -6.24 1.18
CA ILE A 253 6.32 -6.17 2.09
C ILE A 253 6.69 -4.75 2.57
N GLY A 254 6.58 -4.54 3.87
CA GLY A 254 6.94 -3.30 4.55
C GLY A 254 5.84 -2.24 4.47
N ALA A 255 5.89 -1.24 5.35
CA ALA A 255 4.95 -0.13 5.41
C ALA A 255 5.67 1.18 5.78
N ASP A 256 6.91 1.37 5.31
CA ASP A 256 7.69 2.60 5.52
C ASP A 256 7.27 3.68 4.52
N MET A 257 6.34 4.54 4.95
CA MET A 257 5.82 5.62 4.13
C MET A 257 6.83 6.76 3.90
N LEU A 258 7.89 6.88 4.72
CA LEU A 258 8.97 7.83 4.45
C LEU A 258 9.89 7.33 3.32
N GLU A 259 10.09 6.01 3.23
CA GLU A 259 10.79 5.40 2.08
C GLU A 259 9.99 5.62 0.80
N GLU A 260 8.69 5.28 0.81
CA GLU A 260 7.82 5.49 -0.36
C GLU A 260 7.75 6.96 -0.77
N PHE A 261 7.69 7.89 0.17
CA PHE A 261 7.76 9.32 -0.11
C PHE A 261 9.05 9.69 -0.86
N ARG A 262 10.20 9.20 -0.39
CA ARG A 262 11.49 9.50 -1.03
C ARG A 262 11.57 8.93 -2.44
N LEU A 263 11.14 7.68 -2.62
CA LEU A 263 11.09 7.04 -3.93
C LEU A 263 10.08 7.71 -4.86
N GLY A 264 8.89 8.03 -4.36
CA GLY A 264 7.87 8.78 -5.11
C GLY A 264 8.38 10.14 -5.56
N PHE A 265 9.08 10.87 -4.68
CA PHE A 265 9.71 12.15 -5.04
C PHE A 265 10.80 11.98 -6.10
N VAL A 266 11.69 11.00 -5.94
CA VAL A 266 12.78 10.77 -6.92
C VAL A 266 12.22 10.38 -8.29
N ALA A 267 11.21 9.53 -8.33
CA ALA A 267 10.55 9.12 -9.57
C ALA A 267 9.81 10.31 -10.24
N LEU A 268 9.09 11.12 -9.44
CA LEU A 268 8.45 12.34 -9.93
C LEU A 268 9.48 13.32 -10.49
N ARG A 269 10.59 13.53 -9.77
CA ARG A 269 11.68 14.43 -10.18
C ARG A 269 12.41 13.93 -11.44
N ALA A 270 12.55 12.63 -11.61
CA ALA A 270 13.12 12.05 -12.82
C ALA A 270 12.25 12.31 -14.06
N ALA A 271 10.94 12.40 -13.88
CA ALA A 271 9.99 12.72 -14.94
C ALA A 271 9.83 14.24 -15.17
N ASP A 272 9.97 15.06 -14.11
CA ASP A 272 9.85 16.51 -14.14
C ASP A 272 10.90 17.15 -13.22
N VAL A 273 11.94 17.74 -13.80
CA VAL A 273 13.02 18.40 -13.07
C VAL A 273 12.56 19.55 -12.17
N THR A 274 11.39 20.12 -12.40
CA THR A 274 10.80 21.20 -11.59
C THR A 274 10.03 20.69 -10.37
N ALA A 275 9.77 19.37 -10.28
CA ALA A 275 9.07 18.79 -9.15
C ALA A 275 9.80 19.03 -7.83
N ALA A 276 9.04 19.33 -6.78
CA ALA A 276 9.54 19.63 -5.44
C ALA A 276 9.01 18.62 -4.42
N PRO A 277 9.75 18.32 -3.33
CA PRO A 277 9.35 17.35 -2.31
C PRO A 277 7.92 17.53 -1.76
N PRO A 278 7.40 18.76 -1.53
CA PRO A 278 6.03 18.93 -1.07
C PRO A 278 4.97 18.31 -2.00
N ALA A 279 5.21 18.21 -3.31
CA ALA A 279 4.28 17.59 -4.24
C ALA A 279 4.11 16.08 -3.94
N ALA A 280 5.20 15.36 -3.73
CA ALA A 280 5.15 13.94 -3.34
C ALA A 280 4.69 13.77 -1.87
N TRP A 281 5.02 14.70 -0.98
CA TRP A 281 4.56 14.68 0.41
C TRP A 281 3.02 14.78 0.51
N ALA A 282 2.39 15.54 -0.38
CA ALA A 282 0.93 15.62 -0.44
C ALA A 282 0.23 14.27 -0.70
N TRP A 283 0.98 13.28 -1.20
CA TRP A 283 0.49 11.91 -1.41
C TRP A 283 0.58 11.04 -0.16
N VAL A 284 1.36 11.45 0.86
CA VAL A 284 1.44 10.74 2.14
C VAL A 284 0.14 10.93 2.90
N GLY A 285 -0.58 9.84 3.16
CA GLY A 285 -1.78 9.87 3.98
C GLY A 285 -1.45 10.12 5.45
N GLN A 286 -2.34 10.80 6.17
CA GLN A 286 -2.22 11.07 7.60
C GLN A 286 -3.51 10.69 8.34
N ASP A 287 -3.36 10.20 9.56
CA ASP A 287 -4.46 9.84 10.48
C ASP A 287 -4.34 10.66 11.76
N ASP A 288 -5.18 11.68 11.90
CA ASP A 288 -5.20 12.59 13.06
C ASP A 288 -5.63 11.91 14.39
N ARG A 289 -6.09 10.65 14.34
CA ARG A 289 -6.44 9.86 15.53
C ARG A 289 -5.21 9.27 16.22
N ALA A 290 -4.07 9.28 15.55
CA ALA A 290 -2.80 8.78 16.04
C ALA A 290 -1.72 9.86 15.95
N SER A 291 -0.66 9.73 16.75
CA SER A 291 0.50 10.60 16.66
C SER A 291 1.80 9.82 16.65
N VAL A 292 2.78 10.32 15.93
CA VAL A 292 4.11 9.73 15.81
C VAL A 292 5.14 10.77 16.21
N THR A 293 6.00 10.42 17.16
CA THR A 293 7.18 11.18 17.52
C THR A 293 8.38 10.64 16.73
N TRP A 294 9.08 11.52 16.03
CA TRP A 294 10.18 11.17 15.15
C TRP A 294 11.53 11.48 15.78
N SER A 295 12.56 10.75 15.38
CA SER A 295 13.96 10.97 15.80
C SER A 295 14.57 12.26 15.24
N TYR A 296 13.84 13.03 14.44
CA TYR A 296 14.31 14.23 13.73
C TYR A 296 13.24 15.34 13.74
N GLU A 297 13.70 16.61 13.70
CA GLU A 297 12.86 17.80 13.54
C GLU A 297 13.63 18.85 12.69
N PRO A 298 12.93 19.66 11.87
CA PRO A 298 11.48 19.63 11.61
C PRO A 298 11.09 18.51 10.65
N MET A 299 9.83 18.11 10.71
CA MET A 299 9.21 17.17 9.76
C MET A 299 8.81 17.92 8.48
N ASP A 300 9.78 18.57 7.84
CA ASP A 300 9.63 19.35 6.62
C ASP A 300 9.93 18.48 5.39
N PRO A 301 9.09 18.49 4.35
CA PRO A 301 9.29 17.66 3.17
C PRO A 301 10.63 17.84 2.46
N TRP A 302 11.17 19.07 2.42
CA TRP A 302 12.49 19.32 1.82
C TRP A 302 13.62 18.64 2.60
N LEU A 303 13.55 18.64 3.93
CA LEU A 303 14.55 17.97 4.75
C LEU A 303 14.38 16.47 4.73
N LEU A 304 13.11 15.97 4.83
CA LEU A 304 12.81 14.54 4.83
C LEU A 304 13.22 13.84 3.53
N ALA A 305 13.10 14.53 2.39
CA ALA A 305 13.51 13.98 1.09
C ALA A 305 15.02 13.64 1.04
N TYR A 306 15.85 14.34 1.82
CA TYR A 306 17.32 14.21 1.77
C TYR A 306 17.96 13.75 3.08
N THR A 307 17.17 13.55 4.16
CA THR A 307 17.67 13.11 5.45
C THR A 307 17.44 11.62 5.64
N PRO A 308 18.47 10.77 5.55
CA PRO A 308 18.33 9.34 5.84
C PRO A 308 18.20 9.09 7.35
N GLY A 309 17.65 7.91 7.71
CA GLY A 309 17.64 7.45 9.10
C GLY A 309 16.63 8.14 10.03
N VAL A 310 15.69 8.94 9.48
CA VAL A 310 14.53 9.39 10.23
C VAL A 310 13.65 8.17 10.55
N ARG A 311 13.33 8.00 11.84
CA ARG A 311 12.53 6.85 12.32
C ARG A 311 11.54 7.30 13.38
N ALA A 312 10.46 6.56 13.51
CA ALA A 312 9.55 6.71 14.64
C ALA A 312 10.27 6.28 15.95
N VAL A 313 10.07 7.01 17.03
CA VAL A 313 10.63 6.72 18.36
C VAL A 313 9.58 6.53 19.41
N ASP A 314 8.35 6.99 19.13
CA ASP A 314 7.16 6.76 19.94
C ASP A 314 5.92 6.88 19.04
N VAL A 315 4.95 6.01 19.24
CA VAL A 315 3.70 5.96 18.47
C VAL A 315 2.55 5.84 19.46
N THR A 316 1.59 6.76 19.37
CA THR A 316 0.32 6.71 20.12
C THR A 316 -0.83 6.52 19.14
N VAL A 317 -1.60 5.45 19.32
CA VAL A 317 -2.76 5.07 18.48
C VAL A 317 -4.04 5.10 19.30
#